data_66add8e88788f6ba7e123e6cd4462c7c
#
_entry.id   66add8e88788f6ba7e123e6cd4462c7c
#
_cell.length_a   1.000
_cell.length_b   1.000
_cell.length_c   1.000
_cell.angle_alpha   90.00
_cell.angle_beta   90.00
_cell.angle_gamma   90.00
#
_symmetry.space_group_name_H-M   'P 1'
#
loop_
_entity.id
_entity.type
_entity.pdbx_description
1 polymer ?
#
loop_
_entity_poly.entity_id
_entity_poly.type
_entity_poly.pdbx_seq_one_letter_code
_entity_poly.pdbx_strand_id
1 'polypeptide(L)'
;MQYDSETSFTVHYKAVSLPQPDADRIAFGKVDHQLMKVSTKYRGELLIVSKPNKRKDRSGMMVGKADLVDCKKVEGGYLWKFSNPRRVIEMPCQKSTMRGTIWDCYYTDGEIIEYPIGVRQFLNMPKFK
;
A
#
# COMPACT_ATOMS: atom_id res chain seq x y z
N MET A 1 -12.49 -29.88 14.36
CA MET A 1 -12.26 -29.38 14.36
C MET A 1 -12.15 -28.56 14.06
N GLN A 2 -12.24 -28.16 14.03
CA GLN A 2 -12.14 -27.46 13.80
C GLN A 2 -11.44 -26.72 13.55
N TYR A 3 -11.07 -26.67 13.37
CA TYR A 3 -10.32 -26.01 13.25
C TYR A 3 -9.80 -25.26 12.42
N ASP A 4 -10.02 -25.55 11.80
CA ASP A 4 -9.58 -24.87 10.64
C ASP A 4 -9.71 -23.42 10.76
N SER A 5 -10.81 -22.97 11.14
CA SER A 5 -10.99 -21.56 11.31
C SER A 5 -10.01 -21.04 12.30
N GLU A 6 -9.51 -21.88 13.08
CA GLU A 6 -8.57 -21.49 14.08
C GLU A 6 -7.23 -21.20 13.51
N THR A 7 -6.91 -21.76 12.36
CA THR A 7 -5.61 -21.54 11.79
C THR A 7 -5.63 -20.40 10.79
N SER A 8 -6.80 -19.86 10.53
CA SER A 8 -6.95 -18.83 9.54
C SER A 8 -7.33 -17.51 10.21
N PHE A 9 -6.40 -16.61 10.31
CA PHE A 9 -6.64 -15.34 10.96
C PHE A 9 -6.88 -14.27 9.93
N THR A 10 -7.78 -13.36 10.24
CA THR A 10 -8.04 -12.20 9.42
C THR A 10 -7.22 -11.05 9.96
N VAL A 11 -6.45 -10.42 9.10
CA VAL A 11 -5.61 -9.29 9.46
C VAL A 11 -6.23 -8.04 8.89
N HIS A 12 -6.32 -7.02 9.72
CA HIS A 12 -6.88 -5.73 9.35
C HIS A 12 -5.77 -4.82 8.85
N TYR A 13 -5.99 -4.22 7.70
CA TYR A 13 -5.06 -3.26 7.12
C TYR A 13 -5.77 -1.97 6.80
N LYS A 14 -5.01 -0.90 6.68
CA LYS A 14 -5.52 0.35 6.15
C LYS A 14 -4.79 0.62 4.84
N ALA A 15 -5.50 1.17 3.89
CA ALA A 15 -4.98 1.37 2.54
C ALA A 15 -5.24 2.77 2.05
N VAL A 16 -4.39 3.23 1.13
CA VAL A 16 -4.57 4.52 0.48
C VAL A 16 -4.22 4.36 -1.00
N SER A 17 -4.99 5.01 -1.87
CA SER A 17 -4.71 5.03 -3.30
C SER A 17 -3.89 6.25 -3.64
N LEU A 18 -2.85 6.04 -4.41
CA LEU A 18 -2.03 7.12 -4.91
C LEU A 18 -1.93 7.02 -6.43
N PRO A 19 -1.85 8.15 -7.12
CA PRO A 19 -1.70 8.10 -8.57
C PRO A 19 -0.34 7.54 -8.93
N GLN A 20 -0.23 7.00 -10.14
CA GLN A 20 1.06 6.57 -10.63
C GLN A 20 1.71 7.72 -11.39
N PRO A 21 3.01 7.89 -11.30
CA PRO A 21 3.98 6.96 -10.70
C PRO A 21 4.21 7.17 -9.21
N ASP A 22 3.43 8.02 -8.56
CA ASP A 22 3.64 8.35 -7.16
C ASP A 22 3.54 7.11 -6.27
N ALA A 23 2.57 6.24 -6.54
CA ALA A 23 2.41 5.04 -5.73
C ALA A 23 3.69 4.20 -5.73
N ASP A 24 4.26 3.99 -6.91
CA ASP A 24 5.49 3.23 -7.01
C ASP A 24 6.65 3.94 -6.33
N ARG A 25 6.73 5.26 -6.47
CA ARG A 25 7.83 6.00 -5.88
C ARG A 25 7.84 5.90 -4.36
N ILE A 26 6.66 5.95 -3.75
CA ILE A 26 6.55 5.79 -2.30
C ILE A 26 6.87 4.35 -1.92
N ALA A 27 6.27 3.38 -2.61
CA ALA A 27 6.45 1.98 -2.27
C ALA A 27 7.89 1.51 -2.48
N PHE A 28 8.59 2.10 -3.45
CA PHE A 28 9.96 1.70 -3.75
C PHE A 28 10.99 2.52 -2.97
N GLY A 29 10.53 3.46 -2.17
CA GLY A 29 11.45 4.26 -1.37
C GLY A 29 12.16 5.36 -2.15
N LYS A 30 11.66 5.71 -3.32
CA LYS A 30 12.29 6.73 -4.13
C LYS A 30 12.00 8.13 -3.63
N VAL A 31 10.82 8.32 -3.04
CA VAL A 31 10.46 9.56 -2.36
C VAL A 31 9.78 9.17 -1.05
N ASP A 32 9.78 10.07 -0.09
CA ASP A 32 9.19 9.79 1.20
C ASP A 32 8.03 10.70 1.53
N HIS A 33 7.49 11.40 0.56
CA HIS A 33 6.38 12.31 0.81
C HIS A 33 5.45 12.39 -0.38
N GLN A 34 4.21 12.79 -0.11
CA GLN A 34 3.18 12.91 -1.12
C GLN A 34 2.27 14.08 -0.77
N LEU A 35 2.01 14.93 -1.72
CA LEU A 35 1.05 16.01 -1.53
C LEU A 35 -0.34 15.46 -1.72
N MET A 36 -1.17 15.65 -0.71
CA MET A 36 -2.55 15.18 -0.72
C MET A 36 -3.48 16.36 -0.52
N LYS A 37 -4.72 16.19 -0.88
CA LYS A 37 -5.71 17.27 -0.74
C LYS A 37 -6.40 17.24 0.60
N VAL A 38 -6.21 16.20 1.38
CA VAL A 38 -6.87 16.05 2.67
C VAL A 38 -5.85 15.76 3.74
N SER A 39 -6.18 16.12 4.98
CA SER A 39 -5.34 15.76 6.11
C SER A 39 -5.82 14.45 6.70
N THR A 40 -5.02 13.90 7.58
CA THR A 40 -5.43 12.72 8.31
C THR A 40 -4.73 12.71 9.67
N LYS A 41 -5.42 12.16 10.65
CA LYS A 41 -4.83 11.95 11.97
C LYS A 41 -4.23 10.55 12.08
N TYR A 42 -4.48 9.70 11.10
CA TYR A 42 -3.95 8.35 11.14
C TYR A 42 -2.43 8.38 11.06
N ARG A 43 -1.81 7.52 11.83
CA ARG A 43 -0.37 7.27 11.74
C ARG A 43 -0.18 5.78 11.81
N GLY A 44 0.75 5.28 11.00
CA GLY A 44 1.03 3.86 10.99
C GLY A 44 1.06 3.29 9.58
N GLU A 45 1.03 1.98 9.51
CA GLU A 45 1.19 1.25 8.26
C GLU A 45 0.03 1.48 7.31
N LEU A 46 0.35 1.67 6.04
CA LEU A 46 -0.64 1.79 4.97
C LEU A 46 -0.24 0.90 3.82
N LEU A 47 -1.21 0.18 3.27
CA LEU A 47 -1.05 -0.47 1.98
C LEU A 47 -1.12 0.63 0.93
N ILE A 48 -0.14 0.65 0.03
CA ILE A 48 -0.10 1.64 -1.05
C ILE A 48 -0.71 0.99 -2.28
N VAL A 49 -1.76 1.61 -2.79
CA VAL A 49 -2.56 1.05 -3.88
C VAL A 49 -2.46 1.98 -5.08
N SER A 50 -2.29 1.40 -6.24
CA SER A 50 -2.24 2.15 -7.48
C SER A 50 -3.64 2.63 -7.85
N LYS A 51 -3.81 3.94 -7.94
CA LYS A 51 -5.11 4.52 -8.27
C LYS A 51 -5.52 4.11 -9.67
N PRO A 52 -6.79 3.83 -9.90
CA PRO A 52 -7.27 3.54 -11.24
C PRO A 52 -6.91 4.65 -12.21
N ASN A 53 -6.53 4.27 -13.40
CA ASN A 53 -6.17 5.24 -14.43
C ASN A 53 -6.70 4.78 -15.77
N LYS A 54 -6.54 5.62 -16.79
CA LYS A 54 -7.08 5.33 -18.10
C LYS A 54 -6.49 4.10 -18.74
N ARG A 55 -5.25 3.84 -18.47
CA ARG A 55 -4.58 2.68 -19.06
C ARG A 55 -4.94 1.39 -18.35
N LYS A 56 -5.51 1.51 -17.16
CA LYS A 56 -5.90 0.36 -16.37
C LYS A 56 -4.73 -0.57 -16.04
N ASP A 57 -3.53 -0.07 -16.23
CA ASP A 57 -2.35 -0.83 -15.96
C ASP A 57 -2.09 -0.82 -14.46
N ARG A 58 -2.13 -1.98 -13.84
CA ARG A 58 -1.94 -2.15 -12.40
C ARG A 58 -2.95 -1.35 -11.57
N SER A 59 -4.06 -0.97 -12.19
CA SER A 59 -5.07 -0.18 -11.53
C SER A 59 -5.70 -0.97 -10.39
N GLY A 60 -5.74 -0.39 -9.19
CA GLY A 60 -6.31 -1.06 -8.04
C GLY A 60 -5.43 -2.11 -7.41
N MET A 61 -4.17 -2.22 -7.87
CA MET A 61 -3.25 -3.20 -7.29
C MET A 61 -2.51 -2.60 -6.11
N MET A 62 -2.34 -3.39 -5.06
CA MET A 62 -1.42 -2.95 -4.00
C MET A 62 -0.01 -3.15 -4.52
N VAL A 63 0.84 -2.17 -4.29
CA VAL A 63 2.20 -2.18 -4.81
C VAL A 63 3.24 -2.17 -3.70
N GLY A 64 2.84 -1.90 -2.48
CA GLY A 64 3.76 -1.91 -1.36
C GLY A 64 3.08 -1.45 -0.09
N LYS A 65 3.90 -1.23 0.93
CA LYS A 65 3.48 -0.69 2.21
C LYS A 65 4.44 0.42 2.61
N ALA A 66 3.94 1.35 3.38
CA ALA A 66 4.79 2.36 3.99
C ALA A 66 4.09 2.85 5.24
N ASP A 67 4.85 3.39 6.16
CA ASP A 67 4.29 3.91 7.40
C ASP A 67 4.08 5.40 7.25
N LEU A 68 2.86 5.85 7.50
CA LEU A 68 2.57 7.28 7.50
C LEU A 68 3.01 7.83 8.85
N VAL A 69 3.99 8.73 8.81
CA VAL A 69 4.61 9.23 10.04
C VAL A 69 4.30 10.70 10.31
N ASP A 70 3.86 11.44 9.31
CA ASP A 70 3.56 12.85 9.52
C ASP A 70 2.59 13.34 8.46
N CYS A 71 1.84 14.36 8.80
CA CYS A 71 0.92 15.01 7.89
C CYS A 71 0.85 16.46 8.33
N LYS A 72 1.28 17.38 7.47
CA LYS A 72 1.24 18.78 7.85
C LYS A 72 0.69 19.63 6.72
N LYS A 73 0.06 20.71 7.10
CA LYS A 73 -0.50 21.61 6.10
C LYS A 73 0.61 22.38 5.40
N VAL A 74 0.50 22.46 4.10
CA VAL A 74 1.44 23.22 3.28
C VAL A 74 0.63 23.95 2.23
N GLU A 75 1.30 24.77 1.45
CA GLU A 75 0.61 25.44 0.36
C GLU A 75 0.17 24.39 -0.64
N GLY A 76 -1.10 24.42 -1.00
CA GLY A 76 -1.64 23.49 -1.99
C GLY A 76 -2.21 22.21 -1.40
N GLY A 77 -2.14 22.03 -0.09
CA GLY A 77 -2.73 20.84 0.51
C GLY A 77 -2.03 20.39 1.76
N TYR A 78 -1.81 19.10 1.86
CA TYR A 78 -1.21 18.50 3.04
C TYR A 78 -0.09 17.59 2.59
N LEU A 79 1.05 17.71 3.24
CA LEU A 79 2.20 16.89 2.91
C LEU A 79 2.21 15.69 3.84
N TRP A 80 2.01 14.52 3.26
CA TRP A 80 2.05 13.27 4.01
C TRP A 80 3.46 12.72 3.90
N LYS A 81 4.07 12.40 5.02
CA LYS A 81 5.40 11.85 5.03
C LYS A 81 5.38 10.39 5.41
N PHE A 82 6.13 9.60 4.65
CA PHE A 82 6.17 8.15 4.82
C PHE A 82 7.57 7.70 5.22
N SER A 83 7.64 6.57 5.88
CA SER A 83 8.91 5.93 6.17
C SER A 83 8.75 4.42 6.04
N ASN A 84 9.86 3.73 6.12
CA ASN A 84 9.88 2.26 6.15
C ASN A 84 9.11 1.65 4.97
N PRO A 85 9.45 2.03 3.74
CA PRO A 85 8.76 1.47 2.57
C PRO A 85 9.12 0.01 2.39
N ARG A 86 8.13 -0.78 1.97
CA ARG A 86 8.31 -2.20 1.72
C ARG A 86 7.56 -2.56 0.47
N ARG A 87 8.09 -3.52 -0.29
CA ARG A 87 7.40 -4.04 -1.45
C ARG A 87 6.49 -5.17 -1.02
N VAL A 88 5.44 -5.38 -1.79
CA VAL A 88 4.61 -6.56 -1.61
C VAL A 88 4.48 -7.25 -2.96
N ILE A 89 4.22 -8.54 -2.94
CA ILE A 89 3.88 -9.23 -4.17
C ILE A 89 2.55 -8.66 -4.60
N GLU A 90 2.50 -8.08 -5.79
CA GLU A 90 1.35 -7.29 -6.21
C GLU A 90 0.12 -8.15 -6.38
N MET A 91 -0.99 -7.63 -5.91
CA MET A 91 -2.28 -8.30 -6.03
C MET A 91 -3.36 -7.24 -5.95
N PRO A 92 -4.56 -7.54 -6.45
CA PRO A 92 -5.64 -6.57 -6.36
C PRO A 92 -5.97 -6.26 -4.91
N CYS A 93 -6.24 -5.00 -4.65
CA CYS A 93 -6.62 -4.58 -3.31
C CYS A 93 -8.13 -4.44 -3.22
N GLN A 94 -8.67 -4.82 -2.09
CA GLN A 94 -10.10 -4.65 -1.83
C GLN A 94 -10.44 -3.17 -1.99
N LYS A 95 -11.52 -2.90 -2.68
CA LYS A 95 -11.94 -1.54 -2.89
C LYS A 95 -12.63 -1.01 -1.65
N SER A 96 -12.51 0.29 -1.47
CA SER A 96 -13.24 0.95 -0.39
C SER A 96 -14.71 0.94 -0.71
N THR A 97 -15.52 0.56 0.28
CA THR A 97 -16.96 0.67 0.15
C THR A 97 -17.47 1.90 0.87
N MET A 98 -16.57 2.66 1.48
CA MET A 98 -16.94 3.85 2.23
C MET A 98 -16.15 5.01 1.69
N ARG A 99 -16.65 6.19 1.94
CA ARG A 99 -15.93 7.38 1.57
C ARG A 99 -14.72 7.53 2.47
N GLY A 100 -13.68 8.09 1.94
CA GLY A 100 -12.50 8.37 2.73
C GLY A 100 -11.25 8.06 1.95
N THR A 101 -10.20 8.77 2.30
CA THR A 101 -8.91 8.62 1.64
C THR A 101 -8.22 7.35 2.09
N ILE A 102 -8.35 7.04 3.36
CA ILE A 102 -7.79 5.83 3.93
C ILE A 102 -8.96 4.91 4.25
N TRP A 103 -8.88 3.66 3.80
CA TRP A 103 -9.97 2.72 4.04
C TRP A 103 -9.45 1.45 4.66
N ASP A 104 -10.38 0.71 5.28
CA ASP A 104 -10.06 -0.54 5.93
C ASP A 104 -10.22 -1.69 4.96
N CYS A 105 -9.34 -2.67 5.06
CA CYS A 105 -9.47 -3.89 4.32
C CYS A 105 -8.93 -5.04 5.15
N TYR A 106 -9.33 -6.26 4.77
CA TYR A 106 -9.05 -7.43 5.57
C TYR A 106 -8.56 -8.55 4.68
N TYR A 107 -7.50 -9.19 5.11
CA TYR A 107 -6.91 -10.29 4.37
C TYR A 107 -6.56 -11.41 5.32
N THR A 108 -6.47 -12.62 4.81
CA THR A 108 -6.02 -13.74 5.60
C THR A 108 -4.56 -13.55 5.97
N ASP A 109 -4.20 -13.94 7.18
CA ASP A 109 -2.82 -13.85 7.62
C ASP A 109 -1.92 -14.59 6.63
N GLY A 110 -0.87 -13.94 6.19
CA GLY A 110 0.06 -14.50 5.22
C GLY A 110 -0.33 -14.29 3.78
N GLU A 111 -1.51 -13.74 3.53
CA GLU A 111 -1.95 -13.52 2.16
C GLU A 111 -1.15 -12.42 1.46
N ILE A 112 -0.81 -11.37 2.19
CA ILE A 112 0.01 -10.30 1.65
C ILE A 112 1.45 -10.60 2.01
N ILE A 113 2.28 -10.81 0.99
CA ILE A 113 3.67 -11.16 1.20
C ILE A 113 4.53 -9.95 0.90
N GLU A 114 5.27 -9.50 1.90
CA GLU A 114 6.14 -8.34 1.72
C GLU A 114 7.58 -8.76 1.66
N TYR A 115 8.38 -7.92 1.04
CA TYR A 115 9.81 -8.15 0.95
C TYR A 115 10.51 -6.79 0.94
N PRO A 116 11.79 -6.74 1.37
CA PRO A 116 12.51 -5.47 1.43
C PRO A 116 12.79 -4.95 0.04
N ILE A 117 12.92 -3.65 -0.06
CA ILE A 117 13.37 -3.02 -1.28
C ILE A 117 14.76 -3.54 -1.59
N GLY A 118 14.98 -3.86 -2.84
CA GLY A 118 16.28 -4.39 -3.25
C GLY A 118 16.26 -5.88 -3.49
N VAL A 119 15.24 -6.57 -2.98
CA VAL A 119 15.14 -8.01 -3.17
C VAL A 119 14.31 -8.35 -4.40
N ARG A 120 13.62 -7.36 -4.93
CA ARG A 120 12.74 -7.55 -6.04
C ARG A 120 13.36 -8.26 -7.23
N GLN A 121 14.56 -7.85 -7.61
CA GLN A 121 15.24 -8.49 -8.71
C GLN A 121 15.45 -9.96 -8.47
N PHE A 122 15.85 -10.26 -7.27
CA PHE A 122 16.12 -11.63 -6.90
C PHE A 122 14.85 -12.46 -7.02
N LEU A 123 13.73 -11.92 -6.62
CA LEU A 123 12.48 -12.63 -6.69
C LEU A 123 12.04 -12.88 -8.12
N ASN A 124 12.50 -12.06 -9.04
CA ASN A 124 12.11 -12.20 -10.42
C ASN A 124 13.03 -13.06 -11.23
N MET A 125 14.21 -13.28 -10.76
CA MET A 125 15.21 -13.98 -11.54
C MET A 125 14.86 -15.40 -11.89
N PRO A 126 14.38 -16.16 -10.96
CA PRO A 126 14.20 -17.57 -11.26
C PRO A 126 13.21 -17.85 -12.33
N LYS A 127 12.39 -16.92 -12.63
CA LYS A 127 11.43 -17.17 -13.62
C LYS A 127 12.00 -17.40 -14.95
N PHE A 128 13.17 -17.00 -15.10
CA PHE A 128 13.68 -16.97 -16.38
C PHE A 128 14.35 -18.14 -16.81
N LYS A 129 14.39 -19.05 -16.01
CA LYS A 129 15.23 -20.06 -16.54
C LYS A 129 14.85 -21.32 -16.36
#